data_7e078c965f2c3f5835a6c4badf6b36ac
#
_entry.id   7e078c965f2c3f5835a6c4badf6b36ac
#
_cell.length_a   1.000
_cell.length_b   1.000
_cell.length_c   1.000
_cell.angle_alpha   90.00
_cell.angle_beta   90.00
_cell.angle_gamma   90.00
#
_symmetry.space_group_name_H-M   'P 1'
#
loop_
_entity.id
_entity.type
_entity.pdbx_description
1 polymer ?
#
loop_
_entity_poly.entity_id
_entity_poly.type
_entity_poly.pdbx_seq_one_letter_code
_entity_poly.pdbx_strand_id
1 'polypeptide(L)'
;MGVSLFLILISIFSLSVLVIYKVTYHRKKFTNMTGMMIAMSIGMSVGLTVGVIVGIVISDNFFIATILGMAAGFLIGFLTGLPVSIIAVLDGMLSGIMGGMMGAMLGEMITVEYRDAIVKIMIFLFLSTLLILLHLIQKEVSNKEATFYNHPLFIIILYSFIFILLNQLDPIFSDIEAPNEQNHIEHH
;
A
#
# COMPACT_ATOMS: atom_id res chain seq x y z
N MET A 1 2.69 -15.78 12.67
CA MET A 1 3.00 -15.17 11.38
C MET A 1 1.81 -14.97 10.44
N GLY A 2 0.94 -15.93 10.22
CA GLY A 2 -0.07 -15.85 9.15
C GLY A 2 -1.22 -14.85 9.38
N VAL A 3 -1.71 -14.72 10.59
CA VAL A 3 -2.99 -14.00 10.85
C VAL A 3 -2.82 -12.48 10.72
N SER A 4 -1.77 -11.91 11.28
CA SER A 4 -1.52 -10.45 11.23
C SER A 4 -1.26 -9.97 9.81
N LEU A 5 -0.42 -10.68 9.05
CA LEU A 5 -0.15 -10.37 7.64
C LEU A 5 -1.39 -10.54 6.76
N PHE A 6 -2.17 -11.58 7.00
CA PHE A 6 -3.42 -11.82 6.27
C PHE A 6 -4.45 -10.72 6.54
N LEU A 7 -4.57 -10.25 7.78
CA LEU A 7 -5.41 -9.11 8.14
C LEU A 7 -4.96 -7.81 7.47
N ILE A 8 -3.65 -7.56 7.40
CA ILE A 8 -3.09 -6.39 6.70
C ILE A 8 -3.41 -6.44 5.20
N LEU A 9 -3.20 -7.59 4.54
CA LEU A 9 -3.51 -7.76 3.12
C LEU A 9 -5.01 -7.57 2.83
N ILE A 10 -5.88 -8.14 3.67
CA ILE A 10 -7.34 -7.93 3.55
C ILE A 10 -7.70 -6.47 3.73
N SER A 11 -7.09 -5.78 4.70
CA SER A 11 -7.32 -4.36 4.93
C SER A 11 -6.92 -3.51 3.73
N ILE A 12 -5.74 -3.75 3.15
CA ILE A 12 -5.26 -3.06 1.94
C ILE A 12 -6.21 -3.29 0.77
N PHE A 13 -6.63 -4.54 0.56
CA PHE A 13 -7.55 -4.90 -0.51
C PHE A 13 -8.93 -4.25 -0.31
N SER A 14 -9.48 -4.30 0.91
CA SER A 14 -10.76 -3.69 1.25
C SER A 14 -10.75 -2.17 1.04
N LEU A 15 -9.69 -1.48 1.47
CA LEU A 15 -9.53 -0.03 1.25
C LEU A 15 -9.40 0.31 -0.24
N SER A 16 -8.67 -0.50 -1.00
CA SER A 16 -8.54 -0.32 -2.45
C SER A 16 -9.89 -0.45 -3.15
N VAL A 17 -10.69 -1.45 -2.78
CA VAL A 17 -12.04 -1.65 -3.32
C VAL A 17 -12.97 -0.47 -3.00
N LEU A 18 -12.88 0.09 -1.79
CA LEU A 18 -13.65 1.29 -1.42
C LEU A 18 -13.31 2.48 -2.31
N VAL A 19 -12.03 2.70 -2.63
CA VAL A 19 -11.62 3.79 -3.52
C VAL A 19 -12.10 3.53 -4.94
N ILE A 20 -11.96 2.31 -5.47
CA ILE A 20 -12.47 1.93 -6.79
C ILE A 20 -13.97 2.18 -6.88
N TYR A 21 -14.73 1.80 -5.86
CA TYR A 21 -16.16 2.05 -5.79
C TYR A 21 -16.49 3.55 -5.85
N LYS A 22 -15.78 4.38 -5.08
CA LYS A 22 -15.95 5.85 -5.11
C LYS A 22 -15.62 6.44 -6.47
N VAL A 23 -14.53 6.01 -7.09
CA VAL A 23 -14.11 6.47 -8.45
C VAL A 23 -15.20 6.10 -9.47
N THR A 24 -15.66 4.86 -9.45
CA THR A 24 -16.70 4.37 -10.36
C THR A 24 -18.02 5.12 -10.20
N TYR A 25 -18.41 5.40 -8.96
CA TYR A 25 -19.65 6.11 -8.67
C TYR A 25 -19.63 7.58 -9.15
N HIS A 26 -18.47 8.24 -9.05
CA HIS A 26 -18.32 9.64 -9.42
C HIS A 26 -17.67 9.88 -10.79
N ARG A 27 -17.49 8.82 -11.61
CA ARG A 27 -16.75 8.85 -12.88
C ARG A 27 -17.14 9.99 -13.84
N LYS A 28 -18.40 10.43 -13.83
CA LYS A 28 -18.92 11.51 -14.70
C LYS A 28 -18.44 12.90 -14.30
N LYS A 29 -17.88 13.06 -13.10
CA LYS A 29 -17.44 14.36 -12.55
C LYS A 29 -15.94 14.56 -12.66
N PHE A 30 -15.18 13.51 -12.98
CA PHE A 30 -13.74 13.59 -13.11
C PHE A 30 -13.31 14.01 -14.50
N THR A 31 -12.27 14.84 -14.56
CA THR A 31 -11.52 15.03 -15.80
C THR A 31 -10.71 13.76 -16.09
N ASN A 32 -10.47 13.46 -17.38
CA ASN A 32 -9.65 12.31 -17.76
C ASN A 32 -8.27 12.34 -17.09
N MET A 33 -7.71 13.54 -16.91
CA MET A 33 -6.40 13.74 -16.30
C MET A 33 -6.40 13.33 -14.81
N THR A 34 -7.40 13.76 -14.06
CA THR A 34 -7.55 13.39 -12.64
C THR A 34 -7.74 11.88 -12.48
N GLY A 35 -8.54 11.28 -13.35
CA GLY A 35 -8.75 9.83 -13.33
C GLY A 35 -7.49 9.02 -13.61
N MET A 36 -6.62 9.46 -14.53
CA MET A 36 -5.32 8.85 -14.78
C MET A 36 -4.41 8.93 -13.55
N MET A 37 -4.32 10.10 -12.91
CA MET A 37 -3.54 10.29 -11.69
C MET A 37 -4.01 9.37 -10.57
N ILE A 38 -5.32 9.20 -10.40
CA ILE A 38 -5.90 8.32 -9.38
C ILE A 38 -5.53 6.86 -9.67
N ALA A 39 -5.71 6.38 -10.89
CA ALA A 39 -5.42 5.00 -11.28
C ALA A 39 -3.93 4.68 -11.11
N MET A 40 -3.04 5.58 -11.55
CA MET A 40 -1.60 5.47 -11.39
C MET A 40 -1.18 5.40 -9.92
N SER A 41 -1.68 6.33 -9.09
CA SER A 41 -1.30 6.41 -7.68
C SER A 41 -1.77 5.17 -6.89
N ILE A 42 -2.98 4.68 -7.13
CA ILE A 42 -3.51 3.48 -6.45
C ILE A 42 -2.76 2.24 -6.92
N GLY A 43 -2.59 2.05 -8.24
CA GLY A 43 -1.87 0.91 -8.78
C GLY A 43 -0.46 0.81 -8.20
N MET A 44 0.27 1.92 -8.20
CA MET A 44 1.64 1.97 -7.67
C MET A 44 1.69 1.72 -6.16
N SER A 45 0.85 2.37 -5.37
CA SER A 45 0.88 2.24 -3.91
C SER A 45 0.48 0.84 -3.44
N VAL A 46 -0.53 0.23 -4.06
CA VAL A 46 -0.91 -1.17 -3.78
C VAL A 46 0.19 -2.13 -4.22
N GLY A 47 0.71 -1.97 -5.44
CA GLY A 47 1.81 -2.78 -5.95
C GLY A 47 3.02 -2.76 -5.01
N LEU A 48 3.45 -1.56 -4.59
CA LEU A 48 4.56 -1.39 -3.64
C LEU A 48 4.29 -2.10 -2.31
N THR A 49 3.15 -1.85 -1.69
CA THR A 49 2.85 -2.36 -0.35
C THR A 49 2.70 -3.88 -0.37
N VAL A 50 1.94 -4.42 -1.32
CA VAL A 50 1.77 -5.87 -1.48
C VAL A 50 3.09 -6.51 -1.89
N GLY A 51 3.84 -5.89 -2.82
CA GLY A 51 5.15 -6.36 -3.25
C GLY A 51 6.13 -6.53 -2.10
N VAL A 52 6.25 -5.52 -1.21
CA VAL A 52 7.12 -5.59 -0.02
C VAL A 52 6.68 -6.72 0.91
N ILE A 53 5.38 -6.83 1.21
CA ILE A 53 4.87 -7.88 2.11
C ILE A 53 5.17 -9.26 1.53
N VAL A 54 4.88 -9.47 0.25
CA VAL A 54 5.11 -10.75 -0.42
C VAL A 54 6.60 -11.05 -0.55
N GLY A 55 7.44 -10.04 -0.83
CA GLY A 55 8.90 -10.16 -0.87
C GLY A 55 9.49 -10.62 0.45
N ILE A 56 8.98 -10.09 1.58
CA ILE A 56 9.41 -10.51 2.92
C ILE A 56 8.95 -11.94 3.24
N VAL A 57 7.73 -12.31 2.85
CA VAL A 57 7.13 -13.62 3.18
C VAL A 57 7.73 -14.75 2.35
N ILE A 58 8.01 -14.48 1.06
CA ILE A 58 8.52 -15.48 0.11
C ILE A 58 9.98 -15.17 -0.20
N SER A 59 10.81 -14.96 0.84
CA SER A 59 12.23 -14.65 0.69
C SER A 59 13.04 -15.76 -0.02
N ASP A 60 12.54 -17.00 -0.07
CA ASP A 60 13.23 -18.12 -0.72
C ASP A 60 13.07 -18.12 -2.26
N ASN A 61 12.06 -17.43 -2.80
CA ASN A 61 11.75 -17.43 -4.24
C ASN A 61 11.39 -16.03 -4.73
N PHE A 62 12.42 -15.21 -4.95
CA PHE A 62 12.28 -13.83 -5.46
C PHE A 62 11.41 -13.72 -6.71
N PHE A 63 11.51 -14.68 -7.63
CA PHE A 63 10.72 -14.69 -8.86
C PHE A 63 9.21 -14.77 -8.58
N ILE A 64 8.79 -15.65 -7.69
CA ILE A 64 7.37 -15.82 -7.32
C ILE A 64 6.88 -14.56 -6.59
N ALA A 65 7.67 -14.02 -5.67
CA ALA A 65 7.35 -12.80 -4.96
C ALA A 65 7.13 -11.62 -5.92
N THR A 66 8.00 -11.46 -6.89
CA THR A 66 7.92 -10.42 -7.92
C THR A 66 6.66 -10.56 -8.78
N ILE A 67 6.35 -11.77 -9.26
CA ILE A 67 5.15 -12.00 -10.07
C ILE A 67 3.87 -11.71 -9.28
N LEU A 68 3.79 -12.13 -8.02
CA LEU A 68 2.62 -11.88 -7.18
C LEU A 68 2.45 -10.40 -6.89
N GLY A 69 3.53 -9.69 -6.59
CA GLY A 69 3.51 -8.24 -6.37
C GLY A 69 3.06 -7.48 -7.63
N MET A 70 3.62 -7.85 -8.80
CA MET A 70 3.21 -7.29 -10.08
C MET A 70 1.74 -7.58 -10.40
N ALA A 71 1.29 -8.81 -10.21
CA ALA A 71 -0.08 -9.22 -10.49
C ALA A 71 -1.09 -8.44 -9.62
N ALA A 72 -0.79 -8.25 -8.33
CA ALA A 72 -1.64 -7.48 -7.43
C ALA A 72 -1.73 -6.01 -7.86
N GLY A 73 -0.61 -5.36 -8.14
CA GLY A 73 -0.56 -3.98 -8.62
C GLY A 73 -1.25 -3.80 -9.96
N PHE A 74 -1.00 -4.72 -10.92
CA PHE A 74 -1.65 -4.76 -12.22
C PHE A 74 -3.17 -4.83 -12.11
N LEU A 75 -3.69 -5.79 -11.35
CA LEU A 75 -5.14 -5.99 -11.18
C LEU A 75 -5.83 -4.75 -10.58
N ILE A 76 -5.27 -4.19 -9.53
CA ILE A 76 -5.86 -3.02 -8.86
C ILE A 76 -5.76 -1.78 -9.77
N GLY A 77 -4.62 -1.56 -10.42
CA GLY A 77 -4.45 -0.47 -11.37
C GLY A 77 -5.39 -0.58 -12.58
N PHE A 78 -5.54 -1.79 -13.14
CA PHE A 78 -6.50 -2.08 -14.20
C PHE A 78 -7.94 -1.75 -13.77
N LEU A 79 -8.39 -2.30 -12.65
CA LEU A 79 -9.76 -2.10 -12.15
C LEU A 79 -10.06 -0.62 -11.84
N THR A 80 -9.07 0.11 -11.35
CA THR A 80 -9.23 1.54 -11.03
C THR A 80 -9.33 2.38 -12.29
N GLY A 81 -8.59 2.02 -13.34
CA GLY A 81 -8.59 2.75 -14.62
C GLY A 81 -9.83 2.51 -15.49
N LEU A 82 -10.46 1.31 -15.40
CA LEU A 82 -11.60 0.90 -16.24
C LEU A 82 -12.76 1.91 -16.29
N PRO A 83 -13.23 2.48 -15.18
CA PRO A 83 -14.36 3.39 -15.20
C PRO A 83 -14.04 4.77 -15.78
N VAL A 84 -12.78 5.09 -15.99
CA VAL A 84 -12.32 6.43 -16.40
C VAL A 84 -12.02 6.49 -17.90
N SER A 85 -10.96 5.81 -18.35
CA SER A 85 -10.54 5.80 -19.77
C SER A 85 -9.53 4.69 -20.03
N ILE A 86 -9.34 4.34 -21.30
CA ILE A 86 -8.33 3.36 -21.72
C ILE A 86 -6.92 3.81 -21.34
N ILE A 87 -6.64 5.11 -21.41
CA ILE A 87 -5.34 5.68 -21.04
C ILE A 87 -5.12 5.52 -19.53
N ALA A 88 -6.15 5.78 -18.70
CA ALA A 88 -6.08 5.56 -17.26
C ALA A 88 -5.86 4.08 -16.90
N VAL A 89 -6.41 3.16 -17.70
CA VAL A 89 -6.15 1.72 -17.54
C VAL A 89 -4.68 1.41 -17.79
N LEU A 90 -4.12 1.89 -18.89
CA LEU A 90 -2.70 1.68 -19.21
C LEU A 90 -1.77 2.25 -18.12
N ASP A 91 -2.02 3.48 -17.70
CA ASP A 91 -1.23 4.13 -16.64
C ASP A 91 -1.32 3.36 -15.31
N GLY A 92 -2.53 2.95 -14.92
CA GLY A 92 -2.75 2.17 -13.70
C GLY A 92 -2.06 0.82 -13.73
N MET A 93 -2.14 0.10 -14.88
CA MET A 93 -1.50 -1.20 -15.07
C MET A 93 0.02 -1.09 -14.99
N LEU A 94 0.61 -0.18 -15.78
CA LEU A 94 2.06 -0.01 -15.84
C LEU A 94 2.63 0.44 -14.51
N SER A 95 2.00 1.40 -13.84
CA SER A 95 2.42 1.86 -12.53
C SER A 95 2.30 0.76 -11.46
N GLY A 96 1.24 -0.06 -11.53
CA GLY A 96 1.02 -1.20 -10.64
C GLY A 96 2.10 -2.27 -10.79
N ILE A 97 2.47 -2.62 -12.05
CA ILE A 97 3.56 -3.55 -12.35
C ILE A 97 4.88 -3.01 -11.79
N MET A 98 5.21 -1.74 -12.06
CA MET A 98 6.42 -1.11 -11.55
C MET A 98 6.46 -1.11 -10.02
N GLY A 99 5.36 -0.71 -9.37
CA GLY A 99 5.23 -0.74 -7.93
C GLY A 99 5.46 -2.14 -7.35
N GLY A 100 4.85 -3.17 -7.96
CA GLY A 100 4.98 -4.55 -7.54
C GLY A 100 6.41 -5.08 -7.62
N MET A 101 7.12 -4.80 -8.72
CA MET A 101 8.53 -5.17 -8.87
C MET A 101 9.42 -4.48 -7.84
N MET A 102 9.28 -3.15 -7.70
CA MET A 102 10.08 -2.38 -6.74
C MET A 102 9.79 -2.81 -5.30
N GLY A 103 8.52 -3.09 -4.99
CA GLY A 103 8.13 -3.59 -3.67
C GLY A 103 8.75 -4.95 -3.36
N ALA A 104 8.70 -5.91 -4.27
CA ALA A 104 9.28 -7.23 -4.10
C ALA A 104 10.81 -7.16 -3.90
N MET A 105 11.51 -6.34 -4.71
CA MET A 105 12.95 -6.10 -4.54
C MET A 105 13.26 -5.51 -3.16
N LEU A 106 12.51 -4.51 -2.73
CA LEU A 106 12.71 -3.89 -1.43
C LEU A 106 12.49 -4.90 -0.29
N GLY A 107 11.42 -5.71 -0.38
CA GLY A 107 11.12 -6.74 0.62
C GLY A 107 12.20 -7.80 0.76
N GLU A 108 12.82 -8.20 -0.34
CA GLU A 108 13.91 -9.19 -0.38
C GLU A 108 15.22 -8.64 0.19
N MET A 109 15.55 -7.38 -0.12
CA MET A 109 16.83 -6.77 0.28
C MET A 109 16.86 -6.37 1.76
N ILE A 110 15.73 -6.31 2.44
CA ILE A 110 15.67 -5.87 3.84
C ILE A 110 16.09 -7.00 4.78
N THR A 111 17.02 -6.66 5.68
CA THR A 111 17.44 -7.55 6.77
C THR A 111 16.29 -7.84 7.73
N VAL A 112 16.32 -9.00 8.36
CA VAL A 112 15.26 -9.50 9.26
C VAL A 112 14.90 -8.49 10.35
N GLU A 113 15.90 -7.78 10.86
CA GLU A 113 15.77 -6.78 11.94
C GLU A 113 14.85 -5.59 11.57
N TYR A 114 14.84 -5.19 10.28
CA TYR A 114 14.08 -4.01 9.83
C TYR A 114 12.78 -4.35 9.09
N ARG A 115 12.41 -5.63 8.99
CA ARG A 115 11.18 -6.06 8.30
C ARG A 115 9.91 -5.43 8.84
N ASP A 116 9.77 -5.36 10.17
CA ASP A 116 8.63 -4.72 10.81
C ASP A 116 8.57 -3.22 10.52
N ALA A 117 9.70 -2.55 10.60
CA ALA A 117 9.77 -1.11 10.38
C ALA A 117 9.35 -0.75 8.94
N ILE A 118 9.83 -1.49 7.94
CA ILE A 118 9.51 -1.20 6.55
C ILE A 118 8.03 -1.47 6.24
N VAL A 119 7.44 -2.54 6.77
CA VAL A 119 6.01 -2.83 6.59
C VAL A 119 5.16 -1.72 7.19
N LYS A 120 5.48 -1.25 8.39
CA LYS A 120 4.79 -0.11 9.03
C LYS A 120 4.90 1.17 8.19
N ILE A 121 6.08 1.46 7.64
CA ILE A 121 6.31 2.62 6.77
C ILE A 121 5.49 2.48 5.47
N MET A 122 5.45 1.30 4.86
CA MET A 122 4.69 1.08 3.63
C MET A 122 3.18 1.20 3.84
N ILE A 123 2.65 0.69 4.94
CA ILE A 123 1.24 0.88 5.32
C ILE A 123 0.94 2.36 5.53
N PHE A 124 1.83 3.09 6.21
CA PHE A 124 1.69 4.52 6.41
C PHE A 124 1.66 5.30 5.09
N LEU A 125 2.57 5.01 4.16
CA LEU A 125 2.60 5.61 2.82
C LEU A 125 1.34 5.27 2.02
N PHE A 126 0.87 4.03 2.10
CA PHE A 126 -0.37 3.60 1.45
C PHE A 126 -1.58 4.37 1.97
N LEU A 127 -1.76 4.44 3.29
CA LEU A 127 -2.85 5.20 3.91
C LEU A 127 -2.77 6.70 3.57
N SER A 128 -1.55 7.25 3.58
CA SER A 128 -1.26 8.61 3.16
C SER A 128 -1.77 8.88 1.74
N THR A 129 -1.37 8.04 0.80
CA THR A 129 -1.79 8.16 -0.60
C THR A 129 -3.31 8.07 -0.73
N LEU A 130 -3.96 7.13 -0.03
CA LEU A 130 -5.41 7.00 -0.02
C LEU A 130 -6.13 8.26 0.49
N LEU A 131 -5.64 8.86 1.58
CA LEU A 131 -6.23 10.08 2.14
C LEU A 131 -6.12 11.25 1.16
N ILE A 132 -4.95 11.42 0.53
CA ILE A 132 -4.74 12.46 -0.49
C ILE A 132 -5.69 12.23 -1.68
N LEU A 133 -5.82 11.00 -2.14
CA LEU A 133 -6.73 10.66 -3.24
C LEU A 133 -8.19 10.89 -2.88
N LEU A 134 -8.63 10.51 -1.68
CA LEU A 134 -9.99 10.77 -1.20
C LEU A 134 -10.27 12.28 -1.12
N HIS A 135 -9.28 13.06 -0.67
CA HIS A 135 -9.40 14.52 -0.65
C HIS A 135 -9.51 15.10 -2.07
N LEU A 136 -8.69 14.62 -3.02
CA LEU A 136 -8.74 15.02 -4.42
C LEU A 136 -10.11 14.73 -5.04
N ILE A 137 -10.63 13.51 -4.81
CA ILE A 137 -11.95 13.08 -5.27
C ILE A 137 -13.05 13.99 -4.71
N GLN A 138 -13.01 14.31 -3.43
CA GLN A 138 -14.00 15.18 -2.80
C GLN A 138 -13.95 16.61 -3.35
N LYS A 139 -12.76 17.15 -3.57
CA LYS A 139 -12.56 18.49 -4.13
C LYS A 139 -13.14 18.61 -5.54
N GLU A 140 -13.01 17.58 -6.36
CA GLU A 140 -13.49 17.59 -7.75
C GLU A 140 -15.02 17.35 -7.82
N VAL A 141 -15.57 16.54 -6.93
CA VAL A 141 -16.98 16.20 -6.88
C VAL A 141 -17.83 17.29 -6.22
N SER A 142 -17.30 17.98 -5.21
CA SER A 142 -18.00 19.01 -4.45
C SER A 142 -17.60 20.40 -4.94
N ASN A 143 -18.43 20.98 -5.80
CA ASN A 143 -18.33 22.38 -6.21
C ASN A 143 -18.81 23.36 -5.10
N LYS A 144 -19.10 22.88 -3.89
CA LYS A 144 -19.55 23.67 -2.73
C LYS A 144 -18.78 23.24 -1.47
N GLU A 145 -18.06 24.17 -0.92
CA GLU A 145 -17.66 24.33 0.48
C GLU A 145 -17.77 23.09 1.40
N ALA A 146 -16.80 22.18 1.31
CA ALA A 146 -16.59 21.19 2.34
C ALA A 146 -15.77 21.85 3.47
N THR A 147 -16.45 22.57 4.34
CA THR A 147 -15.88 23.54 5.29
C THR A 147 -15.09 22.91 6.45
N PHE A 148 -15.20 21.62 6.74
CA PHE A 148 -14.57 21.04 7.93
C PHE A 148 -13.43 20.06 7.65
N TYR A 149 -13.49 19.29 6.55
CA TYR A 149 -12.44 18.33 6.13
C TYR A 149 -11.32 18.96 5.30
N ASN A 150 -11.45 20.25 4.98
CA ASN A 150 -10.53 20.95 4.08
C ASN A 150 -9.39 21.69 4.81
N HIS A 151 -9.31 21.59 6.15
CA HIS A 151 -8.19 22.15 6.89
C HIS A 151 -6.98 21.24 6.76
N PRO A 152 -5.85 21.75 6.23
CA PRO A 152 -4.60 20.97 6.15
C PRO A 152 -4.15 20.45 7.52
N LEU A 153 -4.50 21.16 8.59
CA LEU A 153 -4.25 20.75 9.97
C LEU A 153 -4.97 19.44 10.33
N PHE A 154 -6.21 19.21 9.86
CA PHE A 154 -6.93 17.96 10.14
C PHE A 154 -6.24 16.77 9.49
N ILE A 155 -5.75 16.94 8.27
CA ILE A 155 -4.99 15.91 7.55
C ILE A 155 -3.69 15.62 8.30
N ILE A 156 -2.96 16.65 8.75
CA ILE A 156 -1.71 16.49 9.51
C ILE A 156 -1.96 15.79 10.85
N ILE A 157 -3.01 16.17 11.58
CA ILE A 157 -3.39 15.53 12.85
C ILE A 157 -3.75 14.06 12.64
N LEU A 158 -4.53 13.76 11.58
CA LEU A 158 -4.90 12.39 11.23
C LEU A 158 -3.67 11.56 10.86
N TYR A 159 -2.71 12.13 10.13
CA TYR A 159 -1.43 11.52 9.81
C TYR A 159 -0.60 11.21 11.06
N SER A 160 -0.49 12.20 11.95
CA SER A 160 0.24 12.04 13.21
C SER A 160 -0.40 10.97 14.10
N PHE A 161 -1.73 10.93 14.15
CA PHE A 161 -2.49 9.94 14.91
C PHE A 161 -2.28 8.52 14.34
N ILE A 162 -2.38 8.34 13.02
CA ILE A 162 -2.13 7.05 12.36
C ILE A 162 -0.70 6.58 12.59
N PHE A 163 0.28 7.49 12.51
CA PHE A 163 1.69 7.18 12.77
C PHE A 163 1.93 6.70 14.20
N ILE A 164 1.34 7.39 15.18
CA ILE A 164 1.42 6.99 16.59
C ILE A 164 0.77 5.62 16.82
N LEU A 165 -0.39 5.38 16.20
CA LEU A 165 -1.12 4.14 16.33
C LEU A 165 -0.34 2.96 15.71
N LEU A 166 0.30 3.18 14.55
CA LEU A 166 1.18 2.18 13.92
C LEU A 166 2.44 1.89 14.74
N ASN A 167 2.94 2.90 15.45
CA ASN A 167 4.12 2.71 16.31
C ASN A 167 3.81 1.98 17.62
N GLN A 168 2.55 1.96 18.05
CA GLN A 168 2.08 1.20 19.22
C GLN A 168 1.70 -0.24 18.90
N LEU A 169 1.64 -0.63 17.61
CA LEU A 169 1.42 -2.01 17.22
C LEU A 169 2.65 -2.84 17.58
N ASP A 170 2.42 -3.96 18.28
CA ASP A 170 3.43 -4.96 18.57
C ASP A 170 4.15 -5.43 17.30
N PRO A 171 5.41 -5.89 17.39
CA PRO A 171 6.16 -6.36 16.24
C PRO A 171 5.42 -7.49 15.51
N ILE A 172 5.22 -7.31 14.22
CA ILE A 172 4.44 -8.23 13.36
C ILE A 172 5.19 -9.56 13.13
N PHE A 173 6.52 -9.50 13.25
CA PHE A 173 7.45 -10.61 12.98
C PHE A 173 8.19 -11.11 14.23
N SER A 174 7.63 -10.94 15.44
CA SER A 174 8.29 -11.30 16.72
C SER A 174 8.60 -12.80 16.89
N ASP A 175 8.14 -13.66 16.00
CA ASP A 175 8.34 -15.13 16.13
C ASP A 175 9.57 -15.67 15.37
N ILE A 176 10.45 -14.78 14.89
CA ILE A 176 11.75 -15.22 14.36
C ILE A 176 12.81 -14.92 15.42
N GLU A 177 12.75 -15.64 16.55
CA GLU A 177 13.87 -15.71 17.47
C GLU A 177 15.10 -16.23 16.73
N ALA A 178 16.18 -15.46 16.82
CA ALA A 178 17.50 -15.93 16.43
C ALA A 178 17.80 -17.27 17.14
N PRO A 179 18.37 -18.28 16.44
CA PRO A 179 18.83 -19.50 17.09
C PRO A 179 19.78 -19.12 18.21
N ASN A 180 19.52 -19.62 19.41
CA ASN A 180 20.33 -19.47 20.60
C ASN A 180 21.83 -19.62 20.31
N GLU A 181 22.55 -18.51 20.24
CA GLU A 181 23.99 -18.48 20.46
C GLU A 181 24.31 -18.46 21.96
N GLN A 182 23.75 -19.39 22.70
CA GLN A 182 24.18 -19.68 24.07
C GLN A 182 24.40 -21.16 24.21
N ASN A 183 25.54 -21.66 23.70
CA ASN A 183 26.15 -22.91 24.19
C ASN A 183 27.43 -23.20 23.43
N HIS A 184 28.48 -22.38 23.57
CA HIS A 184 29.86 -22.82 23.34
C HIS A 184 30.83 -21.87 24.02
N ILE A 185 30.71 -21.71 25.35
CA ILE A 185 31.84 -21.33 26.20
C ILE A 185 31.72 -22.15 27.47
N GLU A 186 32.11 -23.42 27.38
CA GLU A 186 32.69 -24.17 28.50
C GLU A 186 33.35 -25.42 27.93
N HIS A 187 34.60 -25.58 28.32
CA HIS A 187 35.55 -26.69 28.09
C HIS A 187 36.61 -26.45 26.98
N HIS A 188 37.65 -25.69 27.28
CA HIS A 188 39.02 -26.19 27.50
C HIS A 188 39.93 -25.04 27.90
#